data_a43b1e0bc8e71bef3533c77ae078676b
#
_entry.id   a43b1e0bc8e71bef3533c77ae078676b
#
_cell.length_a   1.000
_cell.length_b   1.000
_cell.length_c   1.000
_cell.angle_alpha   90.00
_cell.angle_beta   90.00
_cell.angle_gamma   90.00
#
_symmetry.space_group_name_H-M   'P 1'
#
loop_
_entity.id
_entity.type
_entity.pdbx_description
1 polymer ?
#
loop_
_entity_poly.entity_id
_entity_poly.type
_entity_poly.pdbx_seq_one_letter_code
_entity_poly.pdbx_strand_id
1 'polypeptide(L)'
;VIPLVGVGHGALLGRGRSACQNGQETATLDGATSRAPADLAHTPPVTDRLAVRQLGFIAAVQVLVMATWFSASAVVPALRADWGLDTAGATWLTVSVQVGFVTGALGAAVLNLADRVPTHVLVAVCALVAAAATAAVAAFASGLATAGPLRFATGVALAGVYPPGLKLMTSWFDRGRGFALGVLVGALTLGSALPQLISSFAALPWRAVLLVAAGLAATGALLAARYVRPGPLAAPAPPFRPRYVLTVFRERGPRLANLGYFGHMWELYAVWTWLPAYLAASTAATGSPLPVGVASFLAIGVAGVGGCLLGGWLGDRVGRARLAALAMAVSGTCCLLAAVAFGGPPPVVLALTLVWGAAVIADSGLFSACTSQVVDPRYTGTALTTQTAVGFLLTTVTIQMTPLVAERAGWPVAVALLSLGPLAGAVAMLRLDRQMQPA
;
A
#
# COMPACT_ATOMS: atom_id res chain seq x y z
N VAL A 1 52.31 -13.26 -16.09
CA VAL A 1 53.67 -12.74 -16.16
C VAL A 1 53.85 -11.74 -15.03
N ILE A 2 54.64 -12.14 -14.02
CA ILE A 2 55.19 -11.37 -12.89
C ILE A 2 56.54 -10.76 -13.39
N PRO A 3 57.11 -9.69 -12.83
CA PRO A 3 57.68 -9.62 -11.48
C PRO A 3 57.46 -8.27 -10.76
N LEU A 4 57.37 -8.21 -9.44
CA LEU A 4 58.31 -8.25 -8.29
C LEU A 4 59.47 -7.25 -8.29
N VAL A 5 59.79 -6.75 -7.07
CA VAL A 5 60.97 -6.05 -6.50
C VAL A 5 60.68 -4.58 -6.18
N GLY A 6 60.94 -4.03 -4.99
CA GLY A 6 61.58 -4.48 -3.75
C GLY A 6 61.70 -3.30 -2.79
N VAL A 7 61.56 -3.57 -1.55
CA VAL A 7 62.42 -3.37 -0.38
C VAL A 7 63.16 -2.03 -0.20
N GLY A 8 62.99 -1.44 1.00
CA GLY A 8 63.88 -0.41 1.55
C GLY A 8 63.52 -0.05 3.01
N HIS A 9 64.22 -0.61 3.92
CA HIS A 9 64.31 -0.41 5.37
C HIS A 9 64.75 0.98 5.80
N GLY A 10 64.39 1.40 7.04
CA GLY A 10 65.12 2.42 7.76
C GLY A 10 64.47 2.80 9.08
N ALA A 11 64.85 2.13 10.14
CA ALA A 11 64.54 2.46 11.54
C ALA A 11 65.45 3.60 12.07
N LEU A 12 65.03 4.26 13.18
CA LEU A 12 65.73 4.46 14.46
C LEU A 12 65.15 5.66 15.21
N LEU A 13 64.56 5.41 16.34
CA LEU A 13 64.89 5.75 17.72
C LEU A 13 65.35 7.21 18.04
N GLY A 14 64.66 7.81 18.99
CA GLY A 14 65.14 8.97 19.73
C GLY A 14 64.21 9.39 20.88
N ARG A 15 64.52 8.89 22.09
CA ARG A 15 63.91 9.33 23.37
C ARG A 15 64.42 10.74 23.74
N GLY A 16 63.58 11.51 24.44
CA GLY A 16 64.03 12.69 25.18
C GLY A 16 62.95 13.27 26.09
N ARG A 17 63.05 12.96 27.39
CA ARG A 17 62.37 13.61 28.52
C ARG A 17 63.05 14.91 28.87
N SER A 18 62.26 15.93 29.33
CA SER A 18 62.50 16.83 30.49
C SER A 18 61.53 18.00 30.39
N ALA A 19 60.63 18.22 31.26
CA ALA A 19 60.59 18.73 32.60
C ALA A 19 60.84 20.30 32.67
N CYS A 20 59.87 20.91 33.30
CA CYS A 20 59.85 22.04 34.20
C CYS A 20 59.68 23.50 33.71
N GLN A 21 58.60 24.06 34.20
CA GLN A 21 58.43 25.23 35.09
C GLN A 21 58.02 26.58 34.48
N ASN A 22 56.86 27.02 35.00
CA ASN A 22 56.51 28.35 35.50
C ASN A 22 56.67 29.60 34.64
N GLY A 23 55.57 30.24 34.43
CA GLY A 23 55.46 31.65 34.07
C GLY A 23 54.01 32.11 33.99
N GLN A 24 53.47 32.59 35.12
CA GLN A 24 52.27 33.39 35.13
C GLN A 24 52.47 34.69 34.37
N GLU A 25 51.68 34.92 33.34
CA GLU A 25 51.37 36.25 32.87
C GLU A 25 49.89 36.36 32.52
N THR A 26 49.23 37.15 33.32
CA THR A 26 47.88 37.66 33.10
C THR A 26 47.90 38.62 31.93
N ALA A 27 47.25 38.24 30.83
CA ALA A 27 46.88 39.17 29.77
C ALA A 27 45.37 39.04 29.53
N THR A 28 44.70 40.06 30.03
CA THR A 28 43.33 40.38 29.63
C THR A 28 43.31 40.66 28.14
N LEU A 29 42.59 39.83 27.37
CA LEU A 29 42.20 40.18 26.02
C LEU A 29 40.68 40.03 25.88
N ASP A 30 40.15 41.19 25.60
CA ASP A 30 38.76 41.45 25.26
C ASP A 30 38.19 40.54 24.19
N GLY A 31 36.94 40.18 24.43
CA GLY A 31 35.82 40.03 23.50
C GLY A 31 36.11 39.73 22.01
N ALA A 32 36.38 38.47 21.68
CA ALA A 32 36.07 37.95 20.36
C ALA A 32 35.06 36.83 20.52
N THR A 33 33.79 37.20 20.67
CA THR A 33 32.66 36.27 20.48
C THR A 33 32.73 35.75 19.07
N SER A 34 33.27 34.55 18.96
CA SER A 34 33.10 33.71 17.76
C SER A 34 31.59 33.51 17.52
N ARG A 35 31.03 34.35 16.69
CA ARG A 35 29.72 34.16 16.10
C ARG A 35 29.85 32.92 15.23
N ALA A 36 29.43 31.75 15.75
CA ALA A 36 29.02 30.64 14.94
C ALA A 36 27.98 31.16 13.92
N PRO A 37 28.01 30.71 12.66
CA PRO A 37 27.03 31.15 11.70
C PRO A 37 25.65 30.63 12.13
N ALA A 38 24.85 31.51 12.71
CA ALA A 38 23.45 31.31 13.05
C ALA A 38 22.59 31.47 11.77
N ASP A 39 22.94 30.75 10.73
CA ASP A 39 22.17 30.67 9.50
C ASP A 39 21.89 29.17 9.13
N LEU A 40 21.58 28.37 10.13
CA LEU A 40 20.73 27.21 9.89
C LEU A 40 19.30 27.71 9.88
N ALA A 41 18.87 28.03 8.66
CA ALA A 41 17.59 28.50 8.24
C ALA A 41 16.47 28.09 9.21
N HIS A 42 15.86 29.07 9.85
CA HIS A 42 14.49 29.02 10.30
C HIS A 42 13.63 28.80 9.05
N THR A 43 13.47 27.55 8.63
CA THR A 43 12.32 27.16 7.81
C THR A 43 11.11 27.61 8.64
N PRO A 44 10.27 28.53 8.13
CA PRO A 44 9.10 28.97 8.87
C PRO A 44 8.29 27.72 9.22
N PRO A 45 7.73 27.62 10.44
CA PRO A 45 6.91 26.47 10.79
C PRO A 45 5.85 26.36 9.71
N VAL A 46 5.87 25.22 9.00
CA VAL A 46 4.79 24.86 8.08
C VAL A 46 3.54 25.01 8.92
N THR A 47 2.71 25.99 8.59
CA THR A 47 1.52 26.24 9.38
C THR A 47 0.74 24.94 9.37
N ASP A 48 0.45 24.33 10.51
CA ASP A 48 -0.28 23.06 10.66
C ASP A 48 -1.52 23.02 9.75
N ARG A 49 -2.13 24.17 9.50
CA ARG A 49 -3.27 24.37 8.61
C ARG A 49 -2.98 24.01 7.14
N LEU A 50 -1.79 24.34 6.60
CA LEU A 50 -1.47 24.02 5.20
C LEU A 50 -1.20 22.52 5.04
N ALA A 51 -0.46 21.91 5.97
CA ALA A 51 -0.22 20.46 5.95
C ALA A 51 -1.53 19.68 6.08
N VAL A 52 -2.43 20.07 7.00
CA VAL A 52 -3.76 19.44 7.14
C VAL A 52 -4.61 19.62 5.87
N ARG A 53 -4.56 20.79 5.25
CA ARG A 53 -5.27 21.01 3.98
C ARG A 53 -4.73 20.13 2.85
N GLN A 54 -3.41 19.95 2.75
CA GLN A 54 -2.78 19.08 1.76
C GLN A 54 -3.07 17.60 2.05
N LEU A 55 -3.07 17.18 3.32
CA LEU A 55 -3.54 15.86 3.73
C LEU A 55 -4.95 15.59 3.20
N GLY A 56 -5.87 16.54 3.38
CA GLY A 56 -7.24 16.43 2.88
C GLY A 56 -7.32 16.32 1.34
N PHE A 57 -6.56 17.14 0.60
CA PHE A 57 -6.56 17.07 -0.86
C PHE A 57 -5.94 15.78 -1.39
N ILE A 58 -4.81 15.34 -0.83
CA ILE A 58 -4.14 14.10 -1.24
C ILE A 58 -5.05 12.89 -0.93
N ALA A 59 -5.69 12.85 0.25
CA ALA A 59 -6.64 11.82 0.61
C ALA A 59 -7.87 11.82 -0.32
N ALA A 60 -8.45 12.99 -0.61
CA ALA A 60 -9.59 13.11 -1.52
C ALA A 60 -9.25 12.60 -2.93
N VAL A 61 -8.08 12.99 -3.48
CA VAL A 61 -7.59 12.47 -4.77
C VAL A 61 -7.49 10.94 -4.72
N GLN A 62 -6.94 10.40 -3.64
CA GLN A 62 -6.80 8.96 -3.50
C GLN A 62 -8.15 8.24 -3.48
N VAL A 63 -9.14 8.73 -2.69
CA VAL A 63 -10.51 8.18 -2.67
C VAL A 63 -11.11 8.19 -4.07
N LEU A 64 -11.06 9.33 -4.74
CA LEU A 64 -11.74 9.51 -6.02
C LEU A 64 -11.14 8.64 -7.12
N VAL A 65 -9.81 8.54 -7.20
CA VAL A 65 -9.13 7.79 -8.27
C VAL A 65 -9.19 6.29 -8.02
N MET A 66 -9.11 5.84 -6.76
CA MET A 66 -9.15 4.42 -6.43
C MET A 66 -10.51 3.76 -6.72
N ALA A 67 -11.58 4.53 -6.90
CA ALA A 67 -12.86 4.02 -7.38
C ALA A 67 -12.75 3.27 -8.72
N THR A 68 -11.76 3.55 -9.55
CA THR A 68 -11.55 2.83 -10.81
C THR A 68 -10.98 1.42 -10.61
N TRP A 69 -10.32 1.13 -9.47
CA TRP A 69 -9.63 -0.16 -9.24
C TRP A 69 -10.61 -1.35 -9.30
N PHE A 70 -11.62 -1.35 -8.44
CA PHE A 70 -12.61 -2.42 -8.33
C PHE A 70 -13.93 -2.13 -9.05
N SER A 71 -13.98 -1.13 -9.94
CA SER A 71 -15.21 -0.74 -10.64
C SER A 71 -15.81 -1.89 -11.46
N ALA A 72 -14.98 -2.68 -12.15
CA ALA A 72 -15.46 -3.85 -12.89
C ALA A 72 -15.86 -5.00 -11.96
N SER A 73 -15.15 -5.20 -10.84
CA SER A 73 -15.47 -6.25 -9.87
C SER A 73 -16.85 -6.05 -9.22
N ALA A 74 -17.24 -4.80 -9.00
CA ALA A 74 -18.55 -4.45 -8.44
C ALA A 74 -19.73 -4.79 -9.37
N VAL A 75 -19.48 -4.96 -10.66
CA VAL A 75 -20.50 -5.23 -11.69
C VAL A 75 -20.29 -6.56 -12.41
N VAL A 76 -19.43 -7.44 -11.88
CA VAL A 76 -19.13 -8.76 -12.46
C VAL A 76 -20.38 -9.57 -12.78
N PRO A 77 -21.43 -9.63 -11.92
CA PRO A 77 -22.65 -10.40 -12.26
C PRO A 77 -23.32 -9.91 -13.56
N ALA A 78 -23.40 -8.59 -13.76
CA ALA A 78 -23.98 -8.00 -14.96
C ALA A 78 -23.08 -8.23 -16.18
N LEU A 79 -21.74 -8.11 -16.04
CA LEU A 79 -20.78 -8.39 -17.13
C LEU A 79 -20.78 -9.86 -17.55
N ARG A 80 -20.95 -10.78 -16.58
CA ARG A 80 -21.09 -12.21 -16.90
C ARG A 80 -22.34 -12.49 -17.73
N ALA A 81 -23.46 -11.88 -17.38
CA ALA A 81 -24.71 -12.00 -18.11
C ALA A 81 -24.64 -11.40 -19.52
N ASP A 82 -24.03 -10.22 -19.65
CA ASP A 82 -23.96 -9.45 -20.90
C ASP A 82 -22.95 -10.04 -21.92
N TRP A 83 -21.81 -10.52 -21.41
CA TRP A 83 -20.69 -11.01 -22.23
C TRP A 83 -20.51 -12.53 -22.24
N GLY A 84 -21.35 -13.27 -21.52
CA GLY A 84 -21.24 -14.73 -21.41
C GLY A 84 -19.92 -15.19 -20.76
N LEU A 85 -19.38 -14.43 -19.81
CA LEU A 85 -18.11 -14.75 -19.18
C LEU A 85 -18.24 -15.92 -18.22
N ASP A 86 -17.31 -16.85 -18.32
CA ASP A 86 -17.05 -17.85 -17.29
C ASP A 86 -16.36 -17.21 -16.06
N THR A 87 -16.13 -17.98 -15.03
CA THR A 87 -15.50 -17.52 -13.80
C THR A 87 -14.07 -17.02 -14.03
N ALA A 88 -13.32 -17.69 -14.90
CA ALA A 88 -11.97 -17.29 -15.23
C ALA A 88 -11.95 -15.94 -15.97
N GLY A 89 -12.79 -15.75 -16.99
CA GLY A 89 -12.93 -14.50 -17.73
C GLY A 89 -13.35 -13.33 -16.84
N ALA A 90 -14.31 -13.56 -15.96
CA ALA A 90 -14.74 -12.53 -14.99
C ALA A 90 -13.61 -12.13 -14.02
N THR A 91 -12.82 -13.08 -13.57
CA THR A 91 -11.68 -12.85 -12.68
C THR A 91 -10.57 -12.06 -13.37
N TRP A 92 -10.35 -12.30 -14.68
CA TRP A 92 -9.35 -11.56 -15.46
C TRP A 92 -9.62 -10.05 -15.54
N LEU A 93 -10.86 -9.60 -15.41
CA LEU A 93 -11.17 -8.16 -15.35
C LEU A 93 -10.51 -7.47 -14.14
N THR A 94 -10.37 -8.17 -13.02
CA THR A 94 -9.69 -7.67 -11.84
C THR A 94 -8.17 -7.90 -11.92
N VAL A 95 -7.77 -9.11 -12.32
CA VAL A 95 -6.35 -9.50 -12.43
C VAL A 95 -5.60 -8.62 -13.44
N SER A 96 -6.23 -8.22 -14.54
CA SER A 96 -5.63 -7.30 -15.51
C SER A 96 -5.17 -5.99 -14.87
N VAL A 97 -5.94 -5.44 -13.91
CA VAL A 97 -5.53 -4.23 -13.17
C VAL A 97 -4.33 -4.52 -12.27
N GLN A 98 -4.29 -5.67 -11.60
CA GLN A 98 -3.18 -6.04 -10.73
C GLN A 98 -1.88 -6.19 -11.53
N VAL A 99 -1.92 -6.91 -12.65
CA VAL A 99 -0.75 -7.08 -13.54
C VAL A 99 -0.33 -5.73 -14.13
N GLY A 100 -1.30 -4.91 -14.55
CA GLY A 100 -1.05 -3.54 -15.00
C GLY A 100 -0.35 -2.70 -13.92
N PHE A 101 -0.84 -2.76 -12.68
CA PHE A 101 -0.23 -2.04 -11.57
C PHE A 101 1.22 -2.46 -11.31
N VAL A 102 1.50 -3.76 -11.30
CA VAL A 102 2.88 -4.27 -11.15
C VAL A 102 3.77 -3.76 -12.28
N THR A 103 3.30 -3.86 -13.52
CA THR A 103 4.04 -3.39 -14.70
C THR A 103 4.32 -1.89 -14.62
N GLY A 104 3.30 -1.11 -14.26
CA GLY A 104 3.41 0.34 -14.07
C GLY A 104 4.35 0.72 -12.93
N ALA A 105 4.28 0.03 -11.79
CA ALA A 105 5.12 0.29 -10.62
C ALA A 105 6.61 -0.04 -10.91
N LEU A 106 6.87 -1.18 -11.55
CA LEU A 106 8.24 -1.53 -11.98
C LEU A 106 8.78 -0.56 -13.02
N GLY A 107 7.96 -0.22 -14.03
CA GLY A 107 8.32 0.77 -15.05
C GLY A 107 8.62 2.15 -14.44
N ALA A 108 7.77 2.63 -13.55
CA ALA A 108 7.97 3.89 -12.85
C ALA A 108 9.24 3.89 -11.97
N ALA A 109 9.54 2.76 -11.30
CA ALA A 109 10.75 2.62 -10.49
C ALA A 109 12.02 2.59 -11.34
N VAL A 110 12.04 1.81 -12.43
CA VAL A 110 13.18 1.72 -13.35
C VAL A 110 13.45 3.06 -14.03
N LEU A 111 12.40 3.75 -14.48
CA LEU A 111 12.49 5.06 -15.12
C LEU A 111 12.67 6.21 -14.12
N ASN A 112 12.57 5.94 -12.83
CA ASN A 112 12.60 6.94 -11.75
C ASN A 112 11.62 8.10 -12.00
N LEU A 113 10.39 7.78 -12.43
CA LEU A 113 9.40 8.77 -12.87
C LEU A 113 9.03 9.78 -11.79
N ALA A 114 8.95 9.33 -10.53
CA ALA A 114 8.56 10.17 -9.39
C ALA A 114 9.58 11.27 -9.04
N ASP A 115 10.80 11.22 -9.60
CA ASP A 115 11.84 12.25 -9.44
C ASP A 115 12.08 13.05 -10.72
N ARG A 116 11.73 12.49 -11.89
CA ARG A 116 11.84 13.17 -13.17
C ARG A 116 10.67 14.07 -13.51
N VAL A 117 9.48 13.74 -12.97
CA VAL A 117 8.24 14.48 -13.19
C VAL A 117 7.76 15.02 -11.84
N PRO A 118 7.30 16.28 -11.75
CA PRO A 118 6.69 16.78 -10.53
C PRO A 118 5.57 15.84 -10.05
N THR A 119 5.67 15.35 -8.81
CA THR A 119 4.86 14.22 -8.32
C THR A 119 3.35 14.47 -8.43
N HIS A 120 2.89 15.71 -8.19
CA HIS A 120 1.47 16.07 -8.34
C HIS A 120 0.99 16.04 -9.79
N VAL A 121 1.87 16.38 -10.76
CA VAL A 121 1.58 16.29 -12.19
C VAL A 121 1.49 14.85 -12.62
N LEU A 122 2.44 14.00 -12.17
CA LEU A 122 2.40 12.57 -12.42
C LEU A 122 1.08 11.95 -11.95
N VAL A 123 0.66 12.27 -10.70
CA VAL A 123 -0.62 11.81 -10.15
C VAL A 123 -1.79 12.28 -10.99
N ALA A 124 -1.82 13.55 -11.39
CA ALA A 124 -2.92 14.11 -12.18
C ALA A 124 -3.04 13.45 -13.56
N VAL A 125 -1.92 13.30 -14.29
CA VAL A 125 -1.90 12.65 -15.61
C VAL A 125 -2.32 11.19 -15.50
N CYS A 126 -1.75 10.45 -14.55
CA CYS A 126 -2.08 9.04 -14.35
C CYS A 126 -3.55 8.85 -13.91
N ALA A 127 -4.09 9.74 -13.06
CA ALA A 127 -5.50 9.72 -12.70
C ALA A 127 -6.42 9.95 -13.90
N LEU A 128 -6.05 10.88 -14.81
CA LEU A 128 -6.79 11.12 -16.04
C LEU A 128 -6.73 9.91 -16.99
N VAL A 129 -5.58 9.25 -17.12
CA VAL A 129 -5.43 8.03 -17.92
C VAL A 129 -6.29 6.91 -17.35
N ALA A 130 -6.31 6.71 -16.00
CA ALA A 130 -7.17 5.73 -15.35
C ALA A 130 -8.65 6.03 -15.58
N ALA A 131 -9.07 7.30 -15.52
CA ALA A 131 -10.42 7.75 -15.82
C ALA A 131 -10.79 7.43 -17.29
N ALA A 132 -9.94 7.81 -18.23
CA ALA A 132 -10.17 7.60 -19.67
C ALA A 132 -10.24 6.09 -20.00
N ALA A 133 -9.32 5.27 -19.47
CA ALA A 133 -9.33 3.83 -19.67
C ALA A 133 -10.61 3.19 -19.11
N THR A 134 -11.07 3.61 -17.92
CA THR A 134 -12.30 3.10 -17.30
C THR A 134 -13.54 3.55 -18.08
N ALA A 135 -13.59 4.79 -18.55
CA ALA A 135 -14.67 5.28 -19.42
C ALA A 135 -14.68 4.53 -20.76
N ALA A 136 -13.51 4.23 -21.33
CA ALA A 136 -13.40 3.46 -22.57
C ALA A 136 -13.94 2.02 -22.39
N VAL A 137 -13.77 1.37 -21.24
CA VAL A 137 -14.42 0.09 -20.94
C VAL A 137 -15.94 0.24 -21.03
N ALA A 138 -16.50 1.28 -20.42
CA ALA A 138 -17.93 1.51 -20.43
C ALA A 138 -18.49 1.80 -21.84
N ALA A 139 -17.73 2.54 -22.66
CA ALA A 139 -18.17 2.99 -23.97
C ALA A 139 -17.99 1.92 -25.09
N PHE A 140 -16.87 1.21 -25.07
CA PHE A 140 -16.42 0.42 -26.22
C PHE A 140 -16.26 -1.07 -25.93
N ALA A 141 -16.22 -1.52 -24.65
CA ALA A 141 -15.98 -2.93 -24.39
C ALA A 141 -17.24 -3.77 -24.64
N SER A 142 -17.04 -4.84 -25.37
CA SER A 142 -18.07 -5.84 -25.70
C SER A 142 -17.68 -7.26 -25.24
N GLY A 143 -16.57 -7.38 -24.49
CA GLY A 143 -16.05 -8.64 -23.99
C GLY A 143 -14.66 -8.50 -23.37
N LEU A 144 -14.10 -9.60 -22.89
CA LEU A 144 -12.81 -9.62 -22.21
C LEU A 144 -11.65 -9.15 -23.09
N ALA A 145 -11.68 -9.45 -24.40
CA ALA A 145 -10.63 -9.08 -25.35
C ALA A 145 -10.43 -7.55 -25.45
N THR A 146 -11.50 -6.79 -25.33
CA THR A 146 -11.47 -5.33 -25.38
C THR A 146 -11.34 -4.71 -23.98
N ALA A 147 -12.01 -5.29 -22.98
CA ALA A 147 -11.96 -4.79 -21.60
C ALA A 147 -10.60 -5.07 -20.92
N GLY A 148 -9.99 -6.25 -21.15
CA GLY A 148 -8.74 -6.66 -20.51
C GLY A 148 -7.59 -5.65 -20.70
N PRO A 149 -7.23 -5.28 -21.94
CA PRO A 149 -6.20 -4.26 -22.20
C PRO A 149 -6.49 -2.89 -21.56
N LEU A 150 -7.75 -2.45 -21.56
CA LEU A 150 -8.15 -1.19 -20.92
C LEU A 150 -8.06 -1.26 -19.40
N ARG A 151 -8.42 -2.40 -18.80
CA ARG A 151 -8.24 -2.66 -17.37
C ARG A 151 -6.75 -2.74 -17.00
N PHE A 152 -5.93 -3.36 -17.84
CA PHE A 152 -4.47 -3.35 -17.68
C PHE A 152 -3.93 -1.90 -17.71
N ALA A 153 -4.35 -1.07 -18.68
CA ALA A 153 -3.97 0.33 -18.74
C ALA A 153 -4.41 1.12 -17.50
N THR A 154 -5.63 0.83 -16.97
CA THR A 154 -6.08 1.38 -15.69
C THR A 154 -5.08 1.04 -14.57
N GLY A 155 -4.64 -0.21 -14.49
CA GLY A 155 -3.66 -0.65 -13.49
C GLY A 155 -2.31 0.06 -13.61
N VAL A 156 -1.77 0.15 -14.84
CA VAL A 156 -0.51 0.88 -15.12
C VAL A 156 -0.63 2.34 -14.64
N ALA A 157 -1.75 2.98 -14.92
CA ALA A 157 -1.99 4.36 -14.50
C ALA A 157 -2.10 4.49 -12.97
N LEU A 158 -2.79 3.57 -12.29
CA LEU A 158 -2.92 3.59 -10.82
C LEU A 158 -1.57 3.45 -10.09
N ALA A 159 -0.59 2.80 -10.70
CA ALA A 159 0.78 2.76 -10.18
C ALA A 159 1.45 4.15 -10.16
N GLY A 160 1.01 5.08 -11.00
CA GLY A 160 1.42 6.49 -10.96
C GLY A 160 0.58 7.37 -10.03
N VAL A 161 -0.36 6.79 -9.27
CA VAL A 161 -1.22 7.52 -8.32
C VAL A 161 -0.90 7.15 -6.87
N TYR A 162 -0.99 5.86 -6.50
CA TYR A 162 -0.86 5.44 -5.10
C TYR A 162 0.58 5.58 -4.56
N PRO A 163 1.64 5.02 -5.16
CA PRO A 163 3.00 5.18 -4.66
C PRO A 163 3.48 6.65 -4.67
N PRO A 164 3.23 7.46 -5.72
CA PRO A 164 3.49 8.89 -5.66
C PRO A 164 2.65 9.64 -4.61
N GLY A 165 1.43 9.19 -4.34
CA GLY A 165 0.59 9.70 -3.24
C GLY A 165 1.24 9.51 -1.88
N LEU A 166 1.86 8.35 -1.62
CA LEU A 166 2.66 8.10 -0.41
C LEU A 166 3.82 9.10 -0.29
N LYS A 167 4.55 9.35 -1.39
CA LYS A 167 5.64 10.32 -1.44
C LYS A 167 5.15 11.74 -1.16
N LEU A 168 4.04 12.16 -1.75
CA LEU A 168 3.41 13.45 -1.48
C LEU A 168 3.01 13.57 0.00
N MET A 169 2.34 12.56 0.56
CA MET A 169 1.92 12.57 1.95
C MET A 169 3.10 12.71 2.89
N THR A 170 4.16 11.92 2.70
CA THR A 170 5.35 11.96 3.55
C THR A 170 6.18 13.24 3.39
N SER A 171 5.98 14.00 2.32
CA SER A 171 6.65 15.29 2.13
C SER A 171 6.09 16.42 3.00
N TRP A 172 4.92 16.22 3.59
CA TRP A 172 4.26 17.22 4.47
C TRP A 172 4.40 16.91 5.96
N PHE A 173 4.67 15.65 6.34
CA PHE A 173 4.64 15.22 7.73
C PHE A 173 5.95 14.54 8.14
N ASP A 174 6.62 15.13 9.12
CA ASP A 174 7.73 14.51 9.85
C ASP A 174 7.20 13.84 11.13
N ARG A 175 6.46 14.60 11.95
CA ARG A 175 5.75 14.10 13.12
C ARG A 175 4.36 13.60 12.74
N GLY A 176 3.90 12.49 13.34
CA GLY A 176 2.61 11.88 13.02
C GLY A 176 2.56 11.24 11.63
N ARG A 177 3.71 10.89 11.05
CA ARG A 177 3.83 10.27 9.73
C ARG A 177 3.03 8.98 9.61
N GLY A 178 2.98 8.16 10.68
CA GLY A 178 2.17 6.94 10.72
C GLY A 178 0.68 7.24 10.54
N PHE A 179 0.15 8.25 11.24
CA PHE A 179 -1.24 8.67 11.08
C PHE A 179 -1.53 9.20 9.67
N ALA A 180 -0.66 10.05 9.11
CA ALA A 180 -0.84 10.59 7.76
C ALA A 180 -0.85 9.48 6.68
N LEU A 181 0.02 8.49 6.82
CA LEU A 181 0.02 7.30 5.96
C LEU A 181 -1.23 6.44 6.17
N GLY A 182 -1.68 6.30 7.43
CA GLY A 182 -2.96 5.64 7.74
C GLY A 182 -4.16 6.31 7.07
N VAL A 183 -4.20 7.65 7.04
CA VAL A 183 -5.22 8.41 6.30
C VAL A 183 -5.15 8.10 4.80
N LEU A 184 -3.95 8.06 4.21
CA LEU A 184 -3.81 7.77 2.77
C LEU A 184 -4.22 6.34 2.41
N VAL A 185 -3.81 5.35 3.22
CA VAL A 185 -4.20 3.95 3.01
C VAL A 185 -5.71 3.79 3.26
N GLY A 186 -6.26 4.47 4.27
CA GLY A 186 -7.70 4.53 4.48
C GLY A 186 -8.46 5.15 3.31
N ALA A 187 -7.91 6.20 2.71
CA ALA A 187 -8.47 6.81 1.51
C ALA A 187 -8.45 5.85 0.31
N LEU A 188 -7.35 5.10 0.11
CA LEU A 188 -7.29 4.04 -0.89
C LEU A 188 -8.38 2.99 -0.65
N THR A 189 -8.53 2.54 0.59
CA THR A 189 -9.49 1.52 1.00
C THR A 189 -10.92 1.98 0.75
N LEU A 190 -11.25 3.19 1.18
CA LEU A 190 -12.57 3.79 0.96
C LEU A 190 -12.89 3.93 -0.52
N GLY A 191 -11.94 4.47 -1.30
CA GLY A 191 -12.08 4.65 -2.74
C GLY A 191 -12.29 3.33 -3.47
N SER A 192 -11.53 2.31 -3.11
CA SER A 192 -11.64 0.97 -3.68
C SER A 192 -12.99 0.29 -3.40
N ALA A 193 -13.64 0.64 -2.29
CA ALA A 193 -14.96 0.11 -1.92
C ALA A 193 -16.13 0.90 -2.53
N LEU A 194 -15.93 2.15 -2.99
CA LEU A 194 -17.00 2.99 -3.56
C LEU A 194 -17.81 2.32 -4.66
N PRO A 195 -17.24 1.57 -5.62
CA PRO A 195 -18.01 0.90 -6.66
C PRO A 195 -19.07 -0.07 -6.11
N GLN A 196 -18.82 -0.71 -4.97
CA GLN A 196 -19.78 -1.60 -4.31
C GLN A 196 -20.99 -0.82 -3.80
N LEU A 197 -20.74 0.36 -3.24
CA LEU A 197 -21.80 1.27 -2.81
C LEU A 197 -22.60 1.80 -4.01
N ILE A 198 -21.91 2.27 -5.05
CA ILE A 198 -22.54 2.82 -6.25
C ILE A 198 -23.43 1.77 -6.94
N SER A 199 -22.96 0.54 -7.06
CA SER A 199 -23.73 -0.56 -7.65
C SER A 199 -24.95 -0.95 -6.84
N SER A 200 -25.01 -0.58 -5.53
CA SER A 200 -26.14 -0.86 -4.65
C SER A 200 -27.28 0.14 -4.78
N PHE A 201 -27.01 1.35 -5.30
CA PHE A 201 -28.04 2.34 -5.54
C PHE A 201 -28.74 2.08 -6.89
N ALA A 202 -30.01 1.70 -6.79
CA ALA A 202 -30.96 1.58 -7.90
C ALA A 202 -30.39 0.98 -9.19
N ALA A 203 -30.63 -0.29 -9.45
CA ALA A 203 -30.53 -0.97 -10.75
C ALA A 203 -29.71 -0.24 -11.85
N LEU A 204 -28.59 0.41 -11.47
CA LEU A 204 -27.75 1.12 -12.44
C LEU A 204 -27.15 0.11 -13.43
N PRO A 205 -27.28 0.35 -14.73
CA PRO A 205 -26.59 -0.47 -15.71
C PRO A 205 -25.08 -0.43 -15.43
N TRP A 206 -24.39 -1.53 -15.65
CA TRP A 206 -22.96 -1.66 -15.34
C TRP A 206 -22.10 -0.55 -15.99
N ARG A 207 -22.51 -0.07 -17.18
CA ARG A 207 -21.85 1.05 -17.85
C ARG A 207 -21.91 2.34 -17.03
N ALA A 208 -23.04 2.62 -16.39
CA ALA A 208 -23.19 3.81 -15.55
C ALA A 208 -22.27 3.75 -14.31
N VAL A 209 -22.15 2.58 -13.67
CA VAL A 209 -21.23 2.39 -12.53
C VAL A 209 -19.78 2.71 -12.92
N LEU A 210 -19.33 2.21 -14.09
CA LEU A 210 -18.00 2.50 -14.62
C LEU A 210 -17.82 3.98 -14.99
N LEU A 211 -18.83 4.61 -15.59
CA LEU A 211 -18.78 6.04 -15.94
C LEU A 211 -18.73 6.93 -14.68
N VAL A 212 -19.47 6.58 -13.63
CA VAL A 212 -19.38 7.29 -12.35
C VAL A 212 -17.98 7.15 -11.76
N ALA A 213 -17.41 5.94 -11.74
CA ALA A 213 -16.04 5.72 -11.27
C ALA A 213 -15.01 6.52 -12.10
N ALA A 214 -15.19 6.57 -13.42
CA ALA A 214 -14.34 7.37 -14.31
C ALA A 214 -14.50 8.88 -14.04
N GLY A 215 -15.70 9.37 -13.81
CA GLY A 215 -15.98 10.76 -13.44
C GLY A 215 -15.34 11.16 -12.11
N LEU A 216 -15.42 10.29 -11.12
CA LEU A 216 -14.72 10.47 -9.84
C LEU A 216 -13.21 10.57 -10.03
N ALA A 217 -12.62 9.68 -10.84
CA ALA A 217 -11.19 9.71 -11.12
C ALA A 217 -10.76 10.97 -11.92
N ALA A 218 -11.56 11.41 -12.86
CA ALA A 218 -11.33 12.68 -13.59
C ALA A 218 -11.38 13.89 -12.64
N THR A 219 -12.32 13.91 -11.71
CA THR A 219 -12.40 14.92 -10.64
C THR A 219 -11.15 14.86 -9.77
N GLY A 220 -10.68 13.65 -9.39
CA GLY A 220 -9.44 13.45 -8.68
C GLY A 220 -8.21 13.98 -9.43
N ALA A 221 -8.16 13.77 -10.76
CA ALA A 221 -7.11 14.32 -11.62
C ALA A 221 -7.08 15.84 -11.58
N LEU A 222 -8.25 16.49 -11.69
CA LEU A 222 -8.39 17.95 -11.63
C LEU A 222 -7.98 18.51 -10.26
N LEU A 223 -8.39 17.85 -9.17
CA LEU A 223 -7.97 18.21 -7.81
C LEU A 223 -6.45 18.08 -7.64
N ALA A 224 -5.85 17.00 -8.16
CA ALA A 224 -4.40 16.80 -8.10
C ALA A 224 -3.65 17.91 -8.86
N ALA A 225 -4.08 18.23 -10.07
CA ALA A 225 -3.46 19.28 -10.88
C ALA A 225 -3.56 20.68 -10.24
N ARG A 226 -4.72 20.99 -9.64
CA ARG A 226 -5.04 22.36 -9.19
C ARG A 226 -4.60 22.65 -7.76
N TYR A 227 -4.70 21.68 -6.84
CA TYR A 227 -4.62 21.93 -5.40
C TYR A 227 -3.52 21.14 -4.69
N VAL A 228 -3.09 19.97 -5.21
CA VAL A 228 -2.03 19.19 -4.58
C VAL A 228 -0.66 19.82 -4.89
N ARG A 229 0.18 19.93 -3.86
CA ARG A 229 1.55 20.43 -3.96
C ARG A 229 2.50 19.52 -3.17
N PRO A 230 3.77 19.40 -3.60
CA PRO A 230 4.79 18.74 -2.80
C PRO A 230 5.06 19.58 -1.53
N GLY A 231 5.35 18.90 -0.43
CA GLY A 231 5.67 19.53 0.83
C GLY A 231 7.16 19.89 0.95
N PRO A 232 7.52 20.63 2.02
CA PRO A 232 8.90 21.08 2.25
C PRO A 232 9.89 19.95 2.54
N LEU A 233 9.41 18.77 2.93
CA LEU A 233 10.22 17.57 3.21
C LEU A 233 10.36 16.66 1.96
N ALA A 234 10.04 17.18 0.78
CA ALA A 234 10.16 16.41 -0.45
C ALA A 234 11.63 16.04 -0.71
N ALA A 235 11.90 14.75 -0.80
CA ALA A 235 13.22 14.20 -1.07
C ALA A 235 13.19 13.25 -2.28
N PRO A 236 14.32 13.09 -2.99
CA PRO A 236 14.44 12.09 -4.04
C PRO A 236 14.12 10.69 -3.52
N ALA A 237 13.47 9.88 -4.34
CA ALA A 237 13.21 8.49 -4.01
C ALA A 237 14.51 7.66 -4.08
N PRO A 238 14.71 6.69 -3.17
CA PRO A 238 15.85 5.79 -3.28
C PRO A 238 15.82 5.05 -4.63
N PRO A 239 16.92 5.02 -5.39
CA PRO A 239 16.93 4.44 -6.73
C PRO A 239 16.71 2.93 -6.70
N PHE A 240 15.97 2.41 -7.69
CA PHE A 240 15.84 0.98 -7.90
C PHE A 240 17.14 0.41 -8.48
N ARG A 241 17.72 -0.59 -7.81
CA ARG A 241 18.96 -1.25 -8.20
C ARG A 241 18.77 -2.76 -8.32
N PRO A 242 18.56 -3.31 -9.53
CA PRO A 242 18.19 -4.73 -9.74
C PRO A 242 19.13 -5.73 -9.06
N ARG A 243 20.42 -5.42 -8.94
CA ARG A 243 21.42 -6.29 -8.31
C ARG A 243 21.11 -6.65 -6.84
N TYR A 244 20.30 -5.83 -6.15
CA TYR A 244 19.95 -6.06 -4.73
C TYR A 244 18.62 -6.79 -4.55
N VAL A 245 17.90 -7.13 -5.62
CA VAL A 245 16.61 -7.85 -5.53
C VAL A 245 16.75 -9.16 -4.75
N LEU A 246 17.77 -9.97 -5.06
CA LEU A 246 18.00 -11.23 -4.36
C LEU A 246 18.46 -11.06 -2.90
N THR A 247 19.18 -9.98 -2.60
CA THR A 247 19.65 -9.67 -1.24
C THR A 247 18.47 -9.52 -0.28
N VAL A 248 17.38 -8.87 -0.75
CA VAL A 248 16.15 -8.65 0.03
C VAL A 248 15.51 -9.97 0.51
N PHE A 249 15.73 -11.08 -0.22
CA PHE A 249 15.21 -12.41 0.17
C PHE A 249 16.22 -13.25 0.94
N ARG A 250 17.52 -12.94 0.87
CA ARG A 250 18.59 -13.69 1.56
C ARG A 250 18.76 -13.25 3.00
N GLU A 251 18.71 -11.96 3.27
CA GLU A 251 18.87 -11.43 4.62
C GLU A 251 17.65 -11.74 5.50
N ARG A 252 17.89 -12.10 6.76
CA ARG A 252 16.82 -12.58 7.68
C ARG A 252 15.76 -11.52 7.96
N GLY A 253 16.16 -10.30 8.29
CA GLY A 253 15.24 -9.20 8.60
C GLY A 253 14.31 -8.86 7.44
N PRO A 254 14.85 -8.47 6.26
CA PRO A 254 14.06 -8.21 5.06
C PRO A 254 13.19 -9.38 4.64
N ARG A 255 13.70 -10.62 4.73
CA ARG A 255 12.92 -11.83 4.41
C ARG A 255 11.70 -11.99 5.31
N LEU A 256 11.84 -11.76 6.62
CA LEU A 256 10.71 -11.84 7.56
C LEU A 256 9.68 -10.74 7.29
N ALA A 257 10.13 -9.51 7.03
CA ALA A 257 9.24 -8.40 6.66
C ALA A 257 8.46 -8.70 5.36
N ASN A 258 9.14 -9.28 4.36
CA ASN A 258 8.51 -9.69 3.10
C ASN A 258 7.51 -10.86 3.30
N LEU A 259 7.83 -11.85 4.11
CA LEU A 259 6.90 -12.95 4.41
C LEU A 259 5.64 -12.43 5.12
N GLY A 260 5.78 -11.46 6.03
CA GLY A 260 4.64 -10.76 6.62
C GLY A 260 3.78 -10.09 5.54
N TYR A 261 4.40 -9.27 4.70
CA TYR A 261 3.70 -8.57 3.63
C TYR A 261 3.04 -9.52 2.62
N PHE A 262 3.69 -10.61 2.26
CA PHE A 262 3.11 -11.59 1.32
C PHE A 262 1.94 -12.34 1.95
N GLY A 263 2.00 -12.64 3.26
CA GLY A 263 0.87 -13.19 3.99
C GLY A 263 -0.34 -12.25 4.00
N HIS A 264 -0.13 -10.95 4.20
CA HIS A 264 -1.15 -9.93 4.08
C HIS A 264 -1.73 -9.85 2.65
N MET A 265 -0.86 -9.82 1.62
CA MET A 265 -1.28 -9.72 0.22
C MET A 265 -2.00 -10.99 -0.28
N TRP A 266 -1.71 -12.15 0.31
CA TRP A 266 -2.42 -13.39 0.04
C TRP A 266 -3.92 -13.27 0.31
N GLU A 267 -4.29 -12.54 1.34
CA GLU A 267 -5.67 -12.40 1.80
C GLU A 267 -6.35 -11.15 1.22
N LEU A 268 -5.71 -9.98 1.34
CA LEU A 268 -6.33 -8.66 1.20
C LEU A 268 -7.17 -8.49 -0.07
N TYR A 269 -6.54 -8.67 -1.24
CA TYR A 269 -7.22 -8.40 -2.51
C TYR A 269 -8.20 -9.49 -2.91
N ALA A 270 -8.02 -10.72 -2.43
CA ALA A 270 -9.01 -11.77 -2.57
C ALA A 270 -10.29 -11.43 -1.78
N VAL A 271 -10.13 -10.96 -0.53
CA VAL A 271 -11.27 -10.48 0.28
C VAL A 271 -11.96 -9.30 -0.40
N TRP A 272 -11.23 -8.29 -0.82
CA TRP A 272 -11.82 -7.12 -1.48
C TRP A 272 -12.56 -7.47 -2.77
N THR A 273 -12.08 -8.44 -3.52
CA THR A 273 -12.72 -8.89 -4.75
C THR A 273 -13.95 -9.74 -4.49
N TRP A 274 -13.88 -10.67 -3.52
CA TRP A 274 -14.85 -11.75 -3.39
C TRP A 274 -15.78 -11.65 -2.17
N LEU A 275 -15.55 -10.71 -1.25
CA LEU A 275 -16.46 -10.49 -0.11
C LEU A 275 -17.90 -10.27 -0.56
N PRO A 276 -18.22 -9.48 -1.62
CA PRO A 276 -19.60 -9.34 -2.08
C PRO A 276 -20.20 -10.68 -2.54
N ALA A 277 -19.45 -11.51 -3.24
CA ALA A 277 -19.92 -12.81 -3.71
C ALA A 277 -20.12 -13.81 -2.55
N TYR A 278 -19.20 -13.81 -1.57
CA TYR A 278 -19.34 -14.57 -0.32
C TYR A 278 -20.61 -14.17 0.44
N LEU A 279 -20.85 -12.88 0.64
CA LEU A 279 -22.04 -12.36 1.32
C LEU A 279 -23.32 -12.73 0.55
N ALA A 280 -23.34 -12.58 -0.77
CA ALA A 280 -24.46 -12.96 -1.60
C ALA A 280 -24.80 -14.45 -1.48
N ALA A 281 -23.77 -15.31 -1.55
CA ALA A 281 -23.95 -16.75 -1.39
C ALA A 281 -24.40 -17.14 0.03
N SER A 282 -23.85 -16.50 1.06
CA SER A 282 -24.20 -16.73 2.46
C SER A 282 -25.66 -16.35 2.73
N THR A 283 -26.12 -15.19 2.22
CA THR A 283 -27.50 -14.74 2.39
C THR A 283 -28.51 -15.56 1.58
N ALA A 284 -28.11 -16.02 0.38
CA ALA A 284 -28.95 -16.93 -0.41
C ALA A 284 -29.21 -18.25 0.33
N ALA A 285 -28.23 -18.76 1.09
CA ALA A 285 -28.37 -19.98 1.88
C ALA A 285 -29.36 -19.82 3.04
N THR A 286 -29.60 -18.61 3.55
CA THR A 286 -30.53 -18.35 4.67
C THR A 286 -31.90 -17.83 4.22
N GLY A 287 -32.02 -17.40 2.95
CA GLY A 287 -33.19 -16.69 2.45
C GLY A 287 -33.44 -15.30 3.11
N SER A 288 -32.46 -14.81 3.87
CA SER A 288 -32.54 -13.53 4.60
C SER A 288 -31.94 -12.39 3.79
N PRO A 289 -32.65 -11.28 3.54
CA PRO A 289 -32.13 -10.18 2.74
C PRO A 289 -31.01 -9.43 3.47
N LEU A 290 -29.87 -9.25 2.80
CA LEU A 290 -28.79 -8.34 3.19
C LEU A 290 -28.45 -7.45 1.98
N PRO A 291 -28.37 -6.14 2.12
CA PRO A 291 -27.91 -5.26 1.05
C PRO A 291 -26.38 -5.46 0.84
N VAL A 292 -26.02 -6.48 0.07
CA VAL A 292 -24.64 -7.00 -0.09
C VAL A 292 -23.64 -5.92 -0.43
N GLY A 293 -23.97 -5.02 -1.36
CA GLY A 293 -23.02 -3.96 -1.74
C GLY A 293 -22.81 -2.93 -0.63
N VAL A 294 -23.88 -2.58 0.12
CA VAL A 294 -23.74 -1.69 1.30
C VAL A 294 -22.93 -2.39 2.39
N ALA A 295 -23.22 -3.66 2.67
CA ALA A 295 -22.46 -4.45 3.66
C ALA A 295 -20.97 -4.55 3.29
N SER A 296 -20.68 -4.80 2.00
CA SER A 296 -19.31 -4.83 1.50
C SER A 296 -18.60 -3.48 1.59
N PHE A 297 -19.30 -2.39 1.27
CA PHE A 297 -18.79 -1.03 1.44
C PHE A 297 -18.50 -0.70 2.90
N LEU A 298 -19.39 -1.06 3.81
CA LEU A 298 -19.20 -0.85 5.26
C LEU A 298 -18.00 -1.66 5.78
N ALA A 299 -17.87 -2.93 5.35
CA ALA A 299 -16.80 -3.80 5.79
C ALA A 299 -15.42 -3.35 5.20
N ILE A 300 -15.32 -3.23 3.89
CA ILE A 300 -14.07 -2.89 3.23
C ILE A 300 -13.77 -1.39 3.42
N GLY A 301 -14.71 -0.52 3.08
CA GLY A 301 -14.52 0.93 3.07
C GLY A 301 -14.47 1.51 4.50
N VAL A 302 -15.58 1.48 5.22
CA VAL A 302 -15.72 2.21 6.48
C VAL A 302 -14.91 1.56 7.60
N ALA A 303 -15.11 0.26 7.83
CA ALA A 303 -14.35 -0.46 8.86
C ALA A 303 -12.86 -0.53 8.51
N GLY A 304 -12.52 -0.69 7.22
CA GLY A 304 -11.15 -0.64 6.75
C GLY A 304 -10.46 0.70 7.03
N VAL A 305 -11.13 1.84 6.82
CA VAL A 305 -10.60 3.16 7.22
C VAL A 305 -10.31 3.17 8.72
N GLY A 306 -11.25 2.69 9.55
CA GLY A 306 -11.04 2.55 10.99
C GLY A 306 -9.79 1.74 11.31
N GLY A 307 -9.62 0.61 10.65
CA GLY A 307 -8.43 -0.25 10.77
C GLY A 307 -7.13 0.47 10.40
N CYS A 308 -7.10 1.19 9.28
CA CYS A 308 -5.93 1.97 8.84
C CYS A 308 -5.54 3.06 9.83
N LEU A 309 -6.52 3.81 10.35
CA LEU A 309 -6.26 4.89 11.30
C LEU A 309 -5.77 4.34 12.65
N LEU A 310 -6.40 3.28 13.14
CA LEU A 310 -5.97 2.59 14.36
C LEU A 310 -4.58 1.96 14.18
N GLY A 311 -4.33 1.30 13.05
CA GLY A 311 -3.05 0.70 12.72
C GLY A 311 -1.92 1.72 12.67
N GLY A 312 -2.14 2.86 12.00
CA GLY A 312 -1.19 3.96 11.94
C GLY A 312 -0.91 4.57 13.31
N TRP A 313 -1.94 4.77 14.14
CA TRP A 313 -1.82 5.37 15.47
C TRP A 313 -1.20 4.43 16.51
N LEU A 314 -1.60 3.16 16.51
CA LEU A 314 -1.07 2.15 17.45
C LEU A 314 0.33 1.67 17.08
N GLY A 315 0.68 1.62 15.77
CA GLY A 315 1.96 1.11 15.29
C GLY A 315 3.16 1.82 15.87
N ASP A 316 3.06 3.13 16.06
CA ASP A 316 4.12 3.93 16.67
C ASP A 316 4.22 3.76 18.21
N ARG A 317 3.20 3.18 18.87
CA ARG A 317 3.15 2.99 20.35
C ARG A 317 3.45 1.56 20.79
N VAL A 318 2.94 0.59 20.07
CA VAL A 318 3.02 -0.85 20.48
C VAL A 318 4.18 -1.57 19.80
N GLY A 319 4.74 -0.94 18.74
CA GLY A 319 5.71 -1.56 17.85
C GLY A 319 5.07 -2.08 16.57
N ARG A 320 5.63 -1.67 15.44
CA ARG A 320 5.05 -1.88 14.11
C ARG A 320 4.94 -3.35 13.74
N ALA A 321 6.00 -4.13 13.99
CA ALA A 321 6.01 -5.57 13.67
C ALA A 321 5.02 -6.34 14.55
N ARG A 322 4.93 -5.99 15.84
CA ARG A 322 4.01 -6.62 16.79
C ARG A 322 2.56 -6.32 16.45
N LEU A 323 2.25 -5.07 16.10
CA LEU A 323 0.90 -4.69 15.70
C LEU A 323 0.49 -5.35 14.39
N ALA A 324 1.39 -5.41 13.40
CA ALA A 324 1.13 -6.13 12.15
C ALA A 324 0.83 -7.62 12.41
N ALA A 325 1.61 -8.27 13.28
CA ALA A 325 1.34 -9.66 13.68
C ALA A 325 -0.03 -9.84 14.33
N LEU A 326 -0.45 -8.90 15.19
CA LEU A 326 -1.77 -8.94 15.84
C LEU A 326 -2.90 -8.75 14.82
N ALA A 327 -2.81 -7.75 13.95
CA ALA A 327 -3.80 -7.50 12.90
C ALA A 327 -3.96 -8.72 11.98
N MET A 328 -2.84 -9.32 11.55
CA MET A 328 -2.84 -10.54 10.74
C MET A 328 -3.44 -11.75 11.49
N ALA A 329 -3.14 -11.91 12.78
CA ALA A 329 -3.73 -12.99 13.57
C ALA A 329 -5.24 -12.83 13.69
N VAL A 330 -5.73 -11.61 13.93
CA VAL A 330 -7.17 -11.31 13.97
C VAL A 330 -7.79 -11.56 12.59
N SER A 331 -7.18 -11.08 11.51
CA SER A 331 -7.69 -11.25 10.15
C SER A 331 -7.75 -12.71 9.74
N GLY A 332 -6.67 -13.49 9.97
CA GLY A 332 -6.66 -14.93 9.69
C GLY A 332 -7.69 -15.71 10.52
N THR A 333 -7.94 -15.28 11.76
CA THR A 333 -9.02 -15.85 12.60
C THR A 333 -10.39 -15.51 12.00
N CYS A 334 -10.59 -14.29 11.51
CA CYS A 334 -11.82 -13.91 10.81
C CYS A 334 -12.08 -14.77 9.57
N CYS A 335 -11.05 -15.15 8.80
CA CYS A 335 -11.20 -16.09 7.68
C CYS A 335 -11.79 -17.44 8.14
N LEU A 336 -11.26 -18.00 9.24
CA LEU A 336 -11.74 -19.27 9.78
C LEU A 336 -13.16 -19.15 10.34
N LEU A 337 -13.44 -18.06 11.08
CA LEU A 337 -14.78 -17.79 11.59
C LEU A 337 -15.79 -17.51 10.47
N ALA A 338 -15.39 -16.86 9.37
CA ALA A 338 -16.23 -16.66 8.20
C ALA A 338 -16.59 -17.98 7.51
N ALA A 339 -15.67 -18.94 7.50
CA ALA A 339 -15.98 -20.30 7.00
C ALA A 339 -17.07 -20.98 7.83
N VAL A 340 -17.02 -20.83 9.17
CA VAL A 340 -18.02 -21.43 10.10
C VAL A 340 -19.36 -20.65 10.08
N ALA A 341 -19.29 -19.32 9.95
CA ALA A 341 -20.46 -18.44 9.96
C ALA A 341 -21.21 -18.38 8.61
N PHE A 342 -20.73 -19.08 7.58
CA PHE A 342 -21.38 -19.11 6.26
C PHE A 342 -22.79 -19.68 6.36
N GLY A 343 -23.79 -18.99 5.81
CA GLY A 343 -25.20 -19.34 5.94
C GLY A 343 -25.77 -19.11 7.36
N GLY A 344 -25.06 -18.44 8.23
CA GLY A 344 -25.52 -18.04 9.55
C GLY A 344 -26.38 -16.77 9.54
N PRO A 345 -26.84 -16.33 10.75
CA PRO A 345 -27.67 -15.13 10.87
C PRO A 345 -26.97 -13.89 10.29
N PRO A 346 -27.65 -13.09 9.41
CA PRO A 346 -27.03 -11.94 8.73
C PRO A 346 -26.35 -10.94 9.67
N PRO A 347 -26.86 -10.60 10.87
CA PRO A 347 -26.17 -9.70 11.79
C PRO A 347 -24.81 -10.23 12.27
N VAL A 348 -24.69 -11.56 12.47
CA VAL A 348 -23.45 -12.21 12.90
C VAL A 348 -22.43 -12.17 11.76
N VAL A 349 -22.83 -12.53 10.54
CA VAL A 349 -21.99 -12.47 9.35
C VAL A 349 -21.54 -11.04 9.09
N LEU A 350 -22.43 -10.05 9.22
CA LEU A 350 -22.07 -8.63 9.05
C LEU A 350 -21.10 -8.16 10.13
N ALA A 351 -21.34 -8.43 11.39
CA ALA A 351 -20.44 -8.05 12.48
C ALA A 351 -19.04 -8.65 12.28
N LEU A 352 -18.96 -9.92 11.91
CA LEU A 352 -17.72 -10.59 11.61
C LEU A 352 -16.99 -9.96 10.43
N THR A 353 -17.69 -9.65 9.34
CA THR A 353 -17.08 -9.03 8.15
C THR A 353 -16.64 -7.60 8.38
N LEU A 354 -17.28 -6.85 9.28
CA LEU A 354 -16.81 -5.53 9.73
C LEU A 354 -15.48 -5.62 10.49
N VAL A 355 -15.36 -6.58 11.43
CA VAL A 355 -14.09 -6.83 12.13
C VAL A 355 -13.01 -7.29 11.16
N TRP A 356 -13.35 -8.19 10.24
CA TRP A 356 -12.43 -8.66 9.21
C TRP A 356 -11.96 -7.53 8.30
N GLY A 357 -12.87 -6.70 7.80
CA GLY A 357 -12.55 -5.55 6.96
C GLY A 357 -11.63 -4.53 7.64
N ALA A 358 -11.79 -4.32 8.95
CA ALA A 358 -10.88 -3.48 9.72
C ALA A 358 -9.50 -4.14 9.90
N ALA A 359 -9.46 -5.44 10.25
CA ALA A 359 -8.23 -6.14 10.57
C ALA A 359 -7.35 -6.39 9.34
N VAL A 360 -7.96 -6.76 8.19
CA VAL A 360 -7.25 -7.14 6.97
C VAL A 360 -6.40 -6.02 6.37
N ILE A 361 -6.66 -4.76 6.70
CA ILE A 361 -5.94 -3.59 6.17
C ILE A 361 -5.16 -2.81 7.25
N ALA A 362 -5.40 -3.09 8.53
CA ALA A 362 -4.80 -2.34 9.64
C ALA A 362 -3.26 -2.38 9.65
N ASP A 363 -2.67 -3.40 9.07
CA ASP A 363 -1.21 -3.64 9.00
C ASP A 363 -0.55 -3.10 7.72
N SER A 364 -1.31 -2.72 6.69
CA SER A 364 -0.80 -2.34 5.37
C SER A 364 0.29 -1.26 5.40
N GLY A 365 0.13 -0.23 6.21
CA GLY A 365 1.12 0.84 6.35
C GLY A 365 2.38 0.42 7.13
N LEU A 366 2.31 -0.66 7.90
CA LEU A 366 3.36 -1.09 8.81
C LEU A 366 4.46 -1.88 8.10
N PHE A 367 4.12 -2.65 7.05
CA PHE A 367 5.10 -3.49 6.34
C PHE A 367 6.20 -2.67 5.67
N SER A 368 5.84 -1.61 4.94
CA SER A 368 6.83 -0.73 4.31
C SER A 368 7.75 -0.07 5.35
N ALA A 369 7.20 0.30 6.51
CA ALA A 369 7.97 0.85 7.60
C ALA A 369 8.93 -0.19 8.21
N CYS A 370 8.45 -1.42 8.49
CA CYS A 370 9.29 -2.52 8.97
C CYS A 370 10.42 -2.85 7.98
N THR A 371 10.09 -2.98 6.69
CA THR A 371 11.07 -3.23 5.63
C THR A 371 12.16 -2.15 5.60
N SER A 372 11.75 -0.87 5.68
CA SER A 372 12.70 0.26 5.69
C SER A 372 13.62 0.28 6.92
N GLN A 373 13.20 -0.32 8.04
CA GLN A 373 14.01 -0.41 9.27
C GLN A 373 15.07 -1.52 9.23
N VAL A 374 14.81 -2.60 8.50
CA VAL A 374 15.68 -3.79 8.48
C VAL A 374 16.53 -3.93 7.22
N VAL A 375 16.30 -3.07 6.24
CA VAL A 375 17.03 -3.03 4.97
C VAL A 375 18.10 -1.95 5.04
N ASP A 376 19.28 -2.22 4.47
CA ASP A 376 20.33 -1.20 4.30
C ASP A 376 19.77 -0.01 3.50
N PRO A 377 19.96 1.23 3.98
CA PRO A 377 19.46 2.44 3.31
C PRO A 377 19.82 2.56 1.83
N ARG A 378 20.97 1.98 1.41
CA ARG A 378 21.46 2.01 0.02
C ARG A 378 20.54 1.34 -0.99
N TYR A 379 19.68 0.39 -0.56
CA TYR A 379 18.78 -0.33 -1.45
C TYR A 379 17.33 -0.44 -0.94
N THR A 380 16.95 0.42 0.00
CA THR A 380 15.57 0.48 0.53
C THR A 380 14.53 0.64 -0.59
N GLY A 381 14.79 1.50 -1.58
CA GLY A 381 13.89 1.67 -2.74
C GLY A 381 13.71 0.38 -3.53
N THR A 382 14.80 -0.38 -3.74
CA THR A 382 14.72 -1.70 -4.39
C THR A 382 13.91 -2.69 -3.58
N ALA A 383 14.12 -2.72 -2.27
CA ALA A 383 13.40 -3.61 -1.37
C ALA A 383 11.89 -3.34 -1.39
N LEU A 384 11.48 -2.09 -1.24
CA LEU A 384 10.07 -1.69 -1.26
C LEU A 384 9.41 -1.96 -2.61
N THR A 385 10.09 -1.66 -3.72
CA THR A 385 9.57 -1.94 -5.07
C THR A 385 9.42 -3.44 -5.29
N THR A 386 10.43 -4.24 -4.91
CA THR A 386 10.38 -5.70 -5.04
C THR A 386 9.29 -6.31 -4.17
N GLN A 387 9.20 -5.88 -2.91
CA GLN A 387 8.14 -6.29 -1.98
C GLN A 387 6.75 -6.05 -2.59
N THR A 388 6.51 -4.82 -3.06
CA THR A 388 5.24 -4.43 -3.67
C THR A 388 4.94 -5.26 -4.92
N ALA A 389 5.89 -5.37 -5.85
CA ALA A 389 5.69 -6.11 -7.10
C ALA A 389 5.36 -7.58 -6.86
N VAL A 390 6.13 -8.26 -6.01
CA VAL A 390 5.89 -9.69 -5.68
C VAL A 390 4.57 -9.86 -4.94
N GLY A 391 4.26 -8.98 -3.98
CA GLY A 391 2.99 -9.03 -3.25
C GLY A 391 1.78 -8.87 -4.18
N PHE A 392 1.80 -7.89 -5.08
CA PHE A 392 0.71 -7.72 -6.05
C PHE A 392 0.61 -8.87 -7.05
N LEU A 393 1.72 -9.45 -7.49
CA LEU A 393 1.68 -10.68 -8.31
C LEU A 393 1.05 -11.85 -7.55
N LEU A 394 1.34 -11.99 -6.25
CA LEU A 394 0.74 -13.02 -5.41
C LEU A 394 -0.79 -12.87 -5.32
N THR A 395 -1.30 -11.62 -5.29
CA THR A 395 -2.76 -11.39 -5.29
C THR A 395 -3.45 -11.93 -6.52
N THR A 396 -2.78 -12.00 -7.67
CA THR A 396 -3.36 -12.56 -8.90
C THR A 396 -3.68 -14.05 -8.72
N VAL A 397 -2.85 -14.75 -7.96
CA VAL A 397 -3.06 -16.18 -7.64
C VAL A 397 -4.29 -16.35 -6.76
N THR A 398 -4.39 -15.60 -5.66
CA THR A 398 -5.50 -15.74 -4.70
C THR A 398 -6.83 -15.24 -5.25
N ILE A 399 -6.81 -14.14 -6.03
CA ILE A 399 -8.01 -13.65 -6.71
C ILE A 399 -8.57 -14.71 -7.68
N GLN A 400 -7.71 -15.45 -8.40
CA GLN A 400 -8.15 -16.53 -9.29
C GLN A 400 -8.53 -17.81 -8.54
N MET A 401 -7.76 -18.18 -7.53
CA MET A 401 -7.96 -19.40 -6.75
C MET A 401 -9.30 -19.39 -6.01
N THR A 402 -9.65 -18.27 -5.38
CA THR A 402 -10.82 -18.17 -4.49
C THR A 402 -12.13 -18.62 -5.15
N PRO A 403 -12.56 -18.10 -6.31
CA PRO A 403 -13.81 -18.53 -6.93
C PRO A 403 -13.75 -19.98 -7.43
N LEU A 404 -12.58 -20.45 -7.91
CA LEU A 404 -12.43 -21.84 -8.36
C LEU A 404 -12.58 -22.83 -7.21
N VAL A 405 -12.07 -22.49 -6.04
CA VAL A 405 -12.27 -23.29 -4.83
C VAL A 405 -13.72 -23.19 -4.36
N ALA A 406 -14.31 -21.99 -4.40
CA ALA A 406 -15.72 -21.80 -4.03
C ALA A 406 -16.68 -22.61 -4.91
N GLU A 407 -16.41 -22.72 -6.21
CA GLU A 407 -17.21 -23.55 -7.13
C GLU A 407 -17.06 -25.06 -6.88
N ARG A 408 -15.88 -25.53 -6.46
CA ARG A 408 -15.61 -26.97 -6.29
C ARG A 408 -15.87 -27.48 -4.87
N ALA A 409 -15.56 -26.66 -3.86
CA ALA A 409 -15.58 -27.06 -2.45
C ALA A 409 -16.45 -26.16 -1.56
N GLY A 410 -17.06 -25.11 -2.13
CA GLY A 410 -17.89 -24.16 -1.43
C GLY A 410 -17.11 -22.97 -0.83
N TRP A 411 -17.84 -21.91 -0.55
CA TRP A 411 -17.32 -20.68 0.06
C TRP A 411 -16.60 -20.89 1.39
N PRO A 412 -17.09 -21.77 2.31
CA PRO A 412 -16.39 -22.03 3.57
C PRO A 412 -14.93 -22.45 3.38
N VAL A 413 -14.68 -23.36 2.44
CA VAL A 413 -13.32 -23.83 2.14
C VAL A 413 -12.49 -22.73 1.49
N ALA A 414 -13.08 -21.99 0.56
CA ALA A 414 -12.39 -20.89 -0.14
C ALA A 414 -11.88 -19.81 0.84
N VAL A 415 -12.74 -19.35 1.76
CA VAL A 415 -12.34 -18.32 2.74
C VAL A 415 -11.40 -18.88 3.82
N ALA A 416 -11.58 -20.16 4.23
CA ALA A 416 -10.66 -20.80 5.16
C ALA A 416 -9.22 -20.87 4.62
N LEU A 417 -9.03 -21.15 3.32
CA LEU A 417 -7.72 -21.18 2.69
C LEU A 417 -7.03 -19.81 2.67
N LEU A 418 -7.79 -18.71 2.69
CA LEU A 418 -7.22 -17.39 2.79
C LEU A 418 -6.52 -17.14 4.14
N SER A 419 -6.89 -17.88 5.21
CA SER A 419 -6.25 -17.75 6.53
C SER A 419 -4.78 -18.14 6.54
N LEU A 420 -4.33 -18.97 5.59
CA LEU A 420 -2.96 -19.46 5.54
C LEU A 420 -1.93 -18.34 5.42
N GLY A 421 -2.23 -17.33 4.60
CA GLY A 421 -1.36 -16.17 4.42
C GLY A 421 -1.17 -15.36 5.70
N PRO A 422 -2.22 -14.77 6.26
CA PRO A 422 -2.11 -13.93 7.44
C PRO A 422 -1.59 -14.68 8.67
N LEU A 423 -1.97 -15.95 8.89
CA LEU A 423 -1.46 -16.72 10.02
C LEU A 423 0.04 -17.01 9.88
N ALA A 424 0.52 -17.39 8.70
CA ALA A 424 1.94 -17.56 8.43
C ALA A 424 2.71 -16.23 8.53
N GLY A 425 2.11 -15.15 8.01
CA GLY A 425 2.66 -13.80 8.07
C GLY A 425 2.74 -13.27 9.52
N ALA A 426 1.74 -13.54 10.36
CA ALA A 426 1.75 -13.18 11.77
C ALA A 426 2.97 -13.82 12.49
N VAL A 427 3.25 -15.10 12.22
CA VAL A 427 4.43 -15.78 12.76
C VAL A 427 5.74 -15.11 12.28
N ALA A 428 5.80 -14.72 11.00
CA ALA A 428 6.97 -14.03 10.47
C ALA A 428 7.17 -12.67 11.15
N MET A 429 6.10 -11.90 11.35
CA MET A 429 6.15 -10.59 12.00
C MET A 429 6.50 -10.68 13.49
N LEU A 430 6.03 -11.69 14.22
CA LEU A 430 6.45 -11.93 15.60
C LEU A 430 7.95 -12.28 15.70
N ARG A 431 8.47 -13.05 14.73
CA ARG A 431 9.92 -13.34 14.67
C ARG A 431 10.74 -12.10 14.34
N LEU A 432 10.20 -11.22 13.49
CA LEU A 432 10.81 -9.94 13.17
C LEU A 432 10.84 -9.02 14.39
N ASP A 433 9.73 -8.92 15.12
CA ASP A 433 9.63 -8.12 16.36
C ASP A 433 10.72 -8.51 17.36
N ARG A 434 10.90 -9.83 17.61
CA ARG A 434 11.95 -10.34 18.49
C ARG A 434 13.37 -10.00 18.01
N GLN A 435 13.60 -9.95 16.71
CA GLN A 435 14.90 -9.57 16.13
C GLN A 435 15.19 -8.07 16.27
N MET A 436 14.17 -7.23 16.31
CA MET A 436 14.29 -5.79 16.40
C MET A 436 14.38 -5.26 17.84
N GLN A 437 14.06 -6.09 18.84
CA GLN A 437 14.24 -5.75 20.25
C GLN A 437 15.73 -5.76 20.59
N PRO A 438 16.25 -4.73 21.28
CA PRO A 438 17.62 -4.77 21.79
C PRO A 438 17.77 -5.92 22.80
N ALA A 439 18.91 -6.62 22.72
CA ALA A 439 19.27 -7.69 23.65
C ALA A 439 19.51 -7.14 25.06
#